data_27d79fb7341120350b616262079106f0
#
_entry.id   27d79fb7341120350b616262079106f0
#
_cell.length_a   1.000
_cell.length_b   1.000
_cell.length_c   1.000
_cell.angle_alpha   90.00
_cell.angle_beta   90.00
_cell.angle_gamma   90.00
#
_symmetry.space_group_name_H-M   'P 1'
#
loop_
_entity.id
_entity.type
_entity.pdbx_description
1 polymer ?
#
loop_
_entity_poly.entity_id
_entity_poly.type
_entity_poly.pdbx_seq_one_letter_code
_entity_poly.pdbx_strand_id
1 'polypeptide(L)'
;MKKVIVTGGLGFIGSNLIGNLLKKKYIVLNIDKKSYASNIYNTKDYNKNKNYEFFNCDLANAKKISKKIFNFKPNIIFNLAAETHVDRSIDNPEIFIKSNIIGTFNLLEAFKKFYKKSKKSKLIHISTDEVYGDVLKSRSK
;
A
#
# COMPACT_ATOMS: atom_id res chain seq x y z
N MET A 1 11.42 -16.32 -7.93
CA MET A 1 10.87 -15.76 -6.67
C MET A 1 9.72 -14.82 -6.98
N LYS A 2 8.67 -14.79 -6.15
CA LYS A 2 7.53 -13.88 -6.34
C LYS A 2 7.92 -12.45 -5.94
N LYS A 3 7.47 -11.46 -6.72
CA LYS A 3 7.67 -10.03 -6.49
C LYS A 3 6.42 -9.42 -5.89
N VAL A 4 6.55 -8.72 -4.78
CA VAL A 4 5.42 -8.13 -4.04
C VAL A 4 5.67 -6.64 -3.82
N ILE A 5 4.67 -5.82 -4.12
CA ILE A 5 4.64 -4.41 -3.70
C ILE A 5 3.79 -4.33 -2.43
N VAL A 6 4.29 -3.61 -1.44
CA VAL A 6 3.53 -3.21 -0.25
C VAL A 6 3.52 -1.68 -0.22
N THR A 7 2.35 -1.07 -0.27
CA THR A 7 2.23 0.38 -0.04
C THR A 7 1.89 0.64 1.42
N GLY A 8 2.36 1.75 1.99
CA GLY A 8 2.22 2.01 3.43
C GLY A 8 3.08 1.09 4.29
N GLY A 9 4.20 0.61 3.75
CA GLY A 9 5.04 -0.37 4.42
C GLY A 9 5.89 0.15 5.58
N LEU A 10 5.90 1.46 5.85
CA LEU A 10 6.50 2.03 7.06
C LEU A 10 5.50 2.09 8.23
N GLY A 11 4.22 1.85 7.99
CA GLY A 11 3.19 1.73 9.02
C GLY A 11 3.29 0.41 9.79
N PHE A 12 2.48 0.29 10.86
CA PHE A 12 2.50 -0.89 11.74
C PHE A 12 2.16 -2.19 10.99
N ILE A 13 1.03 -2.23 10.28
CA ILE A 13 0.60 -3.45 9.56
C ILE A 13 1.55 -3.75 8.40
N GLY A 14 1.89 -2.72 7.62
CA GLY A 14 2.74 -2.86 6.43
C GLY A 14 4.12 -3.41 6.73
N SER A 15 4.79 -2.91 7.79
CA SER A 15 6.12 -3.36 8.17
C SER A 15 6.13 -4.83 8.64
N ASN A 16 5.11 -5.25 9.39
CA ASN A 16 4.96 -6.65 9.81
C ASN A 16 4.70 -7.58 8.62
N LEU A 17 3.88 -7.15 7.66
CA LEU A 17 3.65 -7.89 6.43
C LEU A 17 4.97 -8.05 5.64
N ILE A 18 5.75 -6.97 5.49
CA ILE A 18 7.06 -7.00 4.82
C ILE A 18 7.97 -8.02 5.48
N GLY A 19 8.08 -8.01 6.81
CA GLY A 19 8.90 -8.98 7.55
C GLY A 19 8.51 -10.43 7.24
N ASN A 20 7.22 -10.73 7.23
CA ASN A 20 6.70 -12.05 6.90
C ASN A 20 6.98 -12.45 5.44
N LEU A 21 6.86 -11.52 4.50
CA LEU A 21 7.16 -11.76 3.09
C LEU A 21 8.65 -12.04 2.87
N LEU A 22 9.54 -11.30 3.52
CA LEU A 22 10.99 -11.49 3.44
C LEU A 22 11.42 -12.84 4.04
N LYS A 23 10.84 -13.26 5.17
CA LYS A 23 11.06 -14.61 5.74
C LYS A 23 10.68 -15.71 4.75
N LYS A 24 9.64 -15.50 3.95
CA LYS A 24 9.21 -16.40 2.87
C LYS A 24 9.99 -16.21 1.56
N LYS A 25 11.10 -15.47 1.58
CA LYS A 25 12.00 -15.23 0.43
C LYS A 25 11.32 -14.55 -0.77
N TYR A 26 10.28 -13.72 -0.55
CA TYR A 26 9.74 -12.85 -1.58
C TYR A 26 10.68 -11.65 -1.84
N ILE A 27 10.65 -11.13 -3.07
CA ILE A 27 11.28 -9.84 -3.38
C ILE A 27 10.22 -8.77 -3.10
N VAL A 28 10.51 -7.86 -2.17
CA VAL A 28 9.55 -6.88 -1.67
C VAL A 28 9.98 -5.46 -2.05
N LEU A 29 9.09 -4.74 -2.71
CA LEU A 29 9.18 -3.30 -2.90
C LEU A 29 8.21 -2.62 -1.93
N ASN A 30 8.75 -1.86 -0.98
CA ASN A 30 7.98 -1.01 -0.08
C ASN A 30 7.83 0.38 -0.69
N ILE A 31 6.60 0.84 -0.89
CA ILE A 31 6.28 2.19 -1.35
C ILE A 31 5.60 2.96 -0.22
N ASP A 32 6.23 4.04 0.23
CA ASP A 32 5.70 4.89 1.29
C ASP A 32 6.11 6.34 1.08
N LYS A 33 5.26 7.31 1.45
CA LYS A 33 5.55 8.74 1.33
C LYS A 33 6.24 9.34 2.55
N LYS A 34 6.49 8.52 3.60
CA LYS A 34 7.03 8.97 4.89
C LYS A 34 6.14 10.04 5.54
N SER A 35 4.87 9.73 5.73
CA SER A 35 3.94 10.59 6.47
C SER A 35 4.26 10.55 7.98
N TYR A 36 3.53 11.34 8.76
CA TYR A 36 3.64 11.34 10.22
C TYR A 36 3.37 9.95 10.87
N ALA A 37 2.53 9.12 10.21
CA ALA A 37 2.24 7.77 10.68
C ALA A 37 3.32 6.75 10.29
N SER A 38 4.31 7.18 9.48
CA SER A 38 5.39 6.32 9.01
C SER A 38 6.53 6.29 10.03
N ASN A 39 6.97 5.07 10.38
CA ASN A 39 8.14 4.90 11.21
C ASN A 39 9.23 4.12 10.47
N ILE A 40 10.29 4.82 10.11
CA ILE A 40 11.45 4.27 9.38
C ILE A 40 12.14 3.12 10.14
N TYR A 41 12.08 3.16 11.47
CA TYR A 41 12.68 2.13 12.32
C TYR A 41 11.97 0.78 12.17
N ASN A 42 10.69 0.77 11.78
CA ASN A 42 9.93 -0.47 11.56
C ASN A 42 10.54 -1.37 10.47
N THR A 43 11.32 -0.80 9.56
CA THR A 43 11.93 -1.53 8.45
C THR A 43 13.45 -1.45 8.43
N LYS A 44 14.06 -0.89 9.50
CA LYS A 44 15.53 -0.67 9.60
C LYS A 44 16.33 -1.95 9.33
N ASP A 45 15.90 -3.05 9.91
CA ASP A 45 16.58 -4.35 9.80
C ASP A 45 16.48 -4.96 8.39
N TYR A 46 15.51 -4.49 7.59
CA TYR A 46 15.31 -5.00 6.23
C TYR A 46 16.22 -4.32 5.20
N ASN A 47 16.81 -3.16 5.52
CA ASN A 47 17.64 -2.40 4.58
C ASN A 47 18.88 -3.16 4.07
N LYS A 48 19.37 -4.13 4.85
CA LYS A 48 20.48 -5.02 4.46
C LYS A 48 20.02 -6.25 3.67
N ASN A 49 18.71 -6.47 3.53
CA ASN A 49 18.17 -7.63 2.83
C ASN A 49 18.14 -7.37 1.31
N LYS A 50 18.87 -8.15 0.52
CA LYS A 50 18.94 -8.04 -0.94
C LYS A 50 17.59 -8.18 -1.65
N ASN A 51 16.59 -8.73 -0.97
CA ASN A 51 15.23 -8.88 -1.49
C ASN A 51 14.30 -7.74 -1.07
N TYR A 52 14.81 -6.71 -0.39
CA TYR A 52 14.03 -5.55 0.04
C TYR A 52 14.48 -4.29 -0.70
N GLU A 53 13.53 -3.55 -1.20
CA GLU A 53 13.73 -2.22 -1.79
C GLU A 53 12.73 -1.24 -1.18
N PHE A 54 13.20 -0.07 -0.77
CA PHE A 54 12.36 1.04 -0.34
C PHE A 54 12.26 2.11 -1.44
N PHE A 55 11.06 2.52 -1.76
CA PHE A 55 10.80 3.59 -2.72
C PHE A 55 9.96 4.69 -2.08
N ASN A 56 10.59 5.83 -1.78
CA ASN A 56 9.90 6.99 -1.24
C ASN A 56 9.04 7.64 -2.33
N CYS A 57 7.72 7.48 -2.24
CA CYS A 57 6.79 8.03 -3.21
C CYS A 57 5.39 8.17 -2.64
N ASP A 58 4.76 9.31 -2.89
CA ASP A 58 3.32 9.49 -2.69
C ASP A 58 2.54 8.82 -3.82
N LEU A 59 1.52 8.03 -3.48
CA LEU A 59 0.62 7.38 -4.45
C LEU A 59 -0.15 8.41 -5.31
N ALA A 60 -0.30 9.64 -4.83
CA ALA A 60 -0.85 10.73 -5.63
C ALA A 60 0.01 11.07 -6.87
N ASN A 61 1.28 10.63 -6.92
CA ASN A 61 2.13 10.81 -8.10
C ASN A 61 1.93 9.66 -9.10
N ALA A 62 0.89 9.79 -9.93
CA ALA A 62 0.49 8.77 -10.91
C ALA A 62 1.63 8.31 -11.84
N LYS A 63 2.48 9.26 -12.33
CA LYS A 63 3.59 8.94 -13.24
C LYS A 63 4.64 8.04 -12.58
N LYS A 64 5.08 8.43 -11.36
CA LYS A 64 6.10 7.67 -10.62
C LYS A 64 5.60 6.27 -10.26
N ILE A 65 4.36 6.16 -9.79
CA ILE A 65 3.74 4.88 -9.41
C ILE A 65 3.60 3.96 -10.63
N SER A 66 3.04 4.47 -11.72
CA SER A 66 2.90 3.67 -12.95
C SER A 66 4.26 3.16 -13.44
N LYS A 67 5.25 4.04 -13.57
CA LYS A 67 6.61 3.67 -14.00
C LYS A 67 7.21 2.59 -13.08
N LYS A 68 7.05 2.74 -11.74
CA LYS A 68 7.63 1.80 -10.78
C LYS A 68 6.97 0.43 -10.85
N ILE A 69 5.64 0.36 -10.99
CA ILE A 69 4.91 -0.91 -11.15
C ILE A 69 5.36 -1.64 -12.42
N PHE A 70 5.45 -0.93 -13.55
CA PHE A 70 5.87 -1.54 -14.82
C PHE A 70 7.32 -2.05 -14.79
N ASN A 71 8.22 -1.34 -14.12
CA ASN A 71 9.63 -1.75 -13.98
C ASN A 71 9.79 -2.92 -13.02
N PHE A 72 9.08 -2.89 -11.89
CA PHE A 72 9.18 -3.93 -10.86
C PHE A 72 8.49 -5.23 -11.26
N LYS A 73 7.40 -5.17 -12.03
CA LYS A 73 6.59 -6.31 -12.51
C LYS A 73 6.09 -7.19 -11.35
N PRO A 74 5.24 -6.67 -10.46
CA PRO A 74 4.79 -7.40 -9.27
C PRO A 74 3.88 -8.57 -9.63
N ASN A 75 3.96 -9.63 -8.84
CA ASN A 75 2.95 -10.70 -8.83
C ASN A 75 1.76 -10.31 -7.93
N ILE A 76 2.04 -9.57 -6.85
CA ILE A 76 1.02 -9.14 -5.89
C ILE A 76 1.31 -7.70 -5.49
N ILE A 77 0.27 -6.89 -5.35
CA ILE A 77 0.31 -5.58 -4.71
C ILE A 77 -0.61 -5.63 -3.50
N PHE A 78 -0.08 -5.32 -2.31
CA PHE A 78 -0.87 -5.03 -1.11
C PHE A 78 -0.95 -3.53 -0.92
N ASN A 79 -2.15 -2.97 -0.98
CA ASN A 79 -2.39 -1.55 -0.72
C ASN A 79 -2.85 -1.38 0.72
N LEU A 80 -1.91 -0.91 1.58
CA LEU A 80 -2.15 -0.56 2.97
C LEU A 80 -1.91 0.93 3.23
N ALA A 81 -1.52 1.69 2.21
CA ALA A 81 -1.31 3.12 2.35
C ALA A 81 -2.65 3.82 2.55
N ALA A 82 -2.83 4.42 3.72
CA ALA A 82 -3.99 5.25 4.06
C ALA A 82 -3.62 6.24 5.17
N GLU A 83 -4.32 7.38 5.20
CA GLU A 83 -4.43 8.23 6.38
C GLU A 83 -5.62 7.73 7.19
N THR A 84 -5.43 7.45 8.49
CA THR A 84 -6.43 6.74 9.33
C THR A 84 -6.86 7.49 10.59
N HIS A 85 -6.23 8.63 10.91
CA HIS A 85 -6.57 9.40 12.11
C HIS A 85 -7.80 10.28 11.90
N VAL A 86 -8.93 9.92 12.55
CA VAL A 86 -10.22 10.61 12.40
C VAL A 86 -10.12 12.11 12.70
N ASP A 87 -9.57 12.50 13.86
CA ASP A 87 -9.45 13.92 14.25
C ASP A 87 -8.73 14.75 13.20
N ARG A 88 -7.64 14.21 12.63
CA ARG A 88 -6.90 14.87 11.55
C ARG A 88 -7.70 14.98 10.25
N SER A 89 -8.66 14.10 10.01
CA SER A 89 -9.51 14.18 8.83
C SER A 89 -10.48 15.37 8.91
N ILE A 90 -10.84 15.78 10.12
CA ILE A 90 -11.67 16.95 10.37
C ILE A 90 -10.85 18.23 10.17
N ASP A 91 -9.63 18.25 10.74
CA ASP A 91 -8.76 19.44 10.66
C ASP A 91 -8.17 19.67 9.28
N ASN A 92 -7.83 18.60 8.55
CA ASN A 92 -7.20 18.68 7.23
C ASN A 92 -7.68 17.57 6.29
N PRO A 93 -8.92 17.67 5.78
CA PRO A 93 -9.53 16.66 4.91
C PRO A 93 -8.81 16.48 3.57
N GLU A 94 -8.11 17.51 3.07
CA GLU A 94 -7.39 17.46 1.80
C GLU A 94 -6.34 16.34 1.77
N ILE A 95 -5.61 16.15 2.86
CA ILE A 95 -4.58 15.10 2.95
C ILE A 95 -5.23 13.71 2.82
N PHE A 96 -6.42 13.51 3.40
CA PHE A 96 -7.17 12.26 3.31
C PHE A 96 -7.69 12.01 1.90
N ILE A 97 -8.29 13.02 1.25
CA ILE A 97 -8.72 12.92 -0.14
C ILE A 97 -7.53 12.55 -1.04
N LYS A 98 -6.41 13.26 -0.89
CA LYS A 98 -5.21 13.04 -1.69
C LYS A 98 -4.63 11.63 -1.49
N SER A 99 -4.53 11.16 -0.25
CA SER A 99 -3.94 9.85 0.05
C SER A 99 -4.90 8.70 -0.24
N ASN A 100 -6.14 8.77 0.30
CA ASN A 100 -7.03 7.63 0.32
C ASN A 100 -7.85 7.52 -0.97
N ILE A 101 -8.19 8.64 -1.61
CA ILE A 101 -8.97 8.66 -2.85
C ILE A 101 -8.02 8.73 -4.06
N ILE A 102 -7.29 9.83 -4.22
CA ILE A 102 -6.46 10.06 -5.41
C ILE A 102 -5.32 9.04 -5.47
N GLY A 103 -4.65 8.77 -4.34
CA GLY A 103 -3.57 7.77 -4.27
C GLY A 103 -4.05 6.37 -4.65
N THR A 104 -5.18 5.93 -4.09
CA THR A 104 -5.78 4.63 -4.40
C THR A 104 -6.24 4.57 -5.85
N PHE A 105 -6.90 5.61 -6.37
CA PHE A 105 -7.30 5.70 -7.77
C PHE A 105 -6.09 5.55 -8.72
N ASN A 106 -5.00 6.29 -8.48
CA ASN A 106 -3.79 6.21 -9.30
C ASN A 106 -3.15 4.83 -9.28
N LEU A 107 -3.13 4.19 -8.11
CA LEU A 107 -2.62 2.82 -7.96
C LEU A 107 -3.47 1.83 -8.77
N LEU A 108 -4.79 1.92 -8.67
CA LEU A 108 -5.73 1.07 -9.41
C LEU A 108 -5.60 1.26 -10.92
N GLU A 109 -5.52 2.50 -11.41
CA GLU A 109 -5.32 2.79 -12.83
C GLU A 109 -3.96 2.28 -13.34
N ALA A 110 -2.90 2.45 -12.56
CA ALA A 110 -1.59 1.90 -12.91
C ALA A 110 -1.60 0.37 -12.94
N PHE A 111 -2.25 -0.26 -11.94
CA PHE A 111 -2.40 -1.70 -11.89
C PHE A 111 -3.27 -2.23 -13.05
N LYS A 112 -4.38 -1.60 -13.37
CA LYS A 112 -5.26 -1.94 -14.50
C LYS A 112 -4.49 -1.96 -15.83
N LYS A 113 -3.66 -0.93 -16.08
CA LYS A 113 -2.80 -0.85 -17.26
C LYS A 113 -1.76 -1.97 -17.28
N PHE A 114 -1.15 -2.24 -16.12
CA PHE A 114 -0.17 -3.33 -15.97
C PHE A 114 -0.82 -4.71 -16.12
N TYR A 115 -2.00 -4.92 -15.53
CA TYR A 115 -2.75 -6.18 -15.59
C TYR A 115 -3.13 -6.60 -17.01
N LYS A 116 -3.41 -5.66 -17.90
CA LYS A 116 -3.66 -5.96 -19.33
C LYS A 116 -2.49 -6.72 -19.97
N LYS A 117 -1.25 -6.47 -19.49
CA LYS A 117 -0.03 -7.14 -19.97
C LYS A 117 0.36 -8.36 -19.14
N SER A 118 -0.08 -8.44 -17.88
CA SER A 118 0.31 -9.49 -16.92
C SER A 118 -0.91 -9.98 -16.13
N LYS A 119 -1.78 -10.75 -16.80
CA LYS A 119 -3.06 -11.27 -16.25
C LYS A 119 -2.93 -12.17 -15.01
N LYS A 120 -1.71 -12.50 -14.58
CA LYS A 120 -1.43 -13.34 -13.38
C LYS A 120 -1.22 -12.53 -12.11
N SER A 121 -1.14 -11.20 -12.21
CA SER A 121 -0.92 -10.33 -11.06
C SER A 121 -2.21 -10.10 -10.27
N LYS A 122 -2.09 -9.85 -8.95
CA LYS A 122 -3.23 -9.56 -8.06
C LYS A 122 -2.99 -8.24 -7.34
N LEU A 123 -4.06 -7.49 -7.08
CA LEU A 123 -4.07 -6.37 -6.17
C LEU A 123 -5.02 -6.69 -5.03
N ILE A 124 -4.55 -6.51 -3.80
CA ILE A 124 -5.30 -6.70 -2.56
C ILE A 124 -5.33 -5.33 -1.88
N HIS A 125 -6.50 -4.73 -1.79
CA HIS A 125 -6.73 -3.48 -1.10
C HIS A 125 -7.23 -3.77 0.31
N ILE A 126 -6.52 -3.26 1.32
CA ILE A 126 -6.96 -3.35 2.70
C ILE A 126 -7.86 -2.15 2.97
N SER A 127 -9.12 -2.43 3.12
CA SER A 127 -10.17 -1.46 3.41
C SER A 127 -10.55 -1.52 4.89
N THR A 128 -11.67 -0.98 5.27
CA THR A 128 -12.20 -0.86 6.62
C THR A 128 -13.64 -1.37 6.65
N ASP A 129 -14.12 -1.75 7.83
CA ASP A 129 -15.50 -2.20 8.06
C ASP A 129 -16.52 -1.06 7.91
N GLU A 130 -16.11 0.19 8.11
CA GLU A 130 -16.94 1.39 7.90
C GLU A 130 -17.57 1.45 6.50
N VAL A 131 -16.97 0.80 5.51
CA VAL A 131 -17.51 0.68 4.14
C VAL A 131 -18.89 0.01 4.13
N TYR A 132 -19.18 -0.85 5.11
CA TYR A 132 -20.46 -1.55 5.20
C TYR A 132 -21.51 -0.79 6.03
N GLY A 133 -21.13 0.33 6.65
CA GLY A 133 -22.00 1.12 7.55
C GLY A 133 -22.35 0.38 8.84
N ASP A 134 -23.32 0.90 9.56
CA ASP A 134 -23.77 0.34 10.84
C ASP A 134 -24.39 -1.05 10.67
N VAL A 135 -24.03 -1.97 11.55
CA VAL A 135 -24.69 -3.28 11.64
C VAL A 135 -26.02 -3.10 12.34
N LEU A 136 -27.11 -3.05 11.58
CA LEU A 136 -28.44 -3.05 12.14
C LEU A 136 -28.68 -4.37 12.90
N LYS A 137 -29.35 -4.31 14.08
CA LYS A 137 -29.65 -5.48 14.95
C LYS A 137 -30.30 -6.67 14.19
N SER A 138 -30.96 -6.43 13.06
CA SER A 138 -31.56 -7.46 12.20
C SER A 138 -30.54 -8.28 11.37
N ARG A 139 -29.28 -7.85 11.30
CA ARG A 139 -28.22 -8.57 10.57
C ARG A 139 -27.28 -9.38 11.46
N SER A 140 -27.54 -9.39 12.77
CA SER A 140 -26.75 -10.15 13.77
C SER A 140 -27.33 -11.56 14.02
N LYS A 141 -27.84 -12.24 12.96
CA LYS A 141 -28.24 -13.65 13.02
C LYS A 141 -27.33 -14.49 12.18
#